data_46241d29a682b1a1b121a9e8b0268bb6
#
_entry.id   46241d29a682b1a1b121a9e8b0268bb6
#
_cell.length_a   1.000
_cell.length_b   1.000
_cell.length_c   1.000
_cell.angle_alpha   90.00
_cell.angle_beta   90.00
_cell.angle_gamma   90.00
#
_symmetry.space_group_name_H-M   'P 1'
#
loop_
_entity.id
_entity.type
_entity.pdbx_description
1 polymer ?
#
loop_
_entity_poly.entity_id
_entity_poly.type
_entity_poly.pdbx_seq_one_letter_code
_entity_poly.pdbx_strand_id
1 'polypeptide(L)'
;MSKNFSYIILLFFLFTFISSEEATKNSTNTTKKIQQDLTFTLDVDPFDAIDFGNLIWLDDTNATQEMEKHDIMFILFYAPWCEPCLNLLPIYIQAAFVAEQKKLDIKFAKINGMNNTNTSELFELRQFPSIYLIYKGQRFFYEGKNTAEALLKFVERKENDDIITFDSLEPIKEYINSSILTLLCTIKDTENELSKSFKQVSKAINTIDFIVCTSEECIEEYEENIVLFKEFDEKINIYSKDMGPIKEATSDSLTEFIATYSIESGARLSVNEFNMMVDYQRNMITYYRNGTNEDHIKYDYIMKEVGLELRKKKIYAVTSDIQDDPVQEEIATAYVVLPIDLPAILVYDQNINAKQGGLANLYIIRNIKEEQLTKEYILKYVDDIIAGKIKKTLFSEPPLENYYDDGLKIIIGRNFDSDVIENKNNVLLALTNAGVPNPGTDNMINIMKHLAKKYNDKEDKIVFAYSNAQKNEPRDIVISGKKPPIVLLYTNALEEKKKIEFRPSNFTNTTEEEVENFLMQNLGWKEKKDYKEPIINKDEIKKEEKKDEEKKVDKEKGKEKEDNKMNTDL
;
A
#
# COMPACT_ATOMS: atom_id res chain seq x y z
N MET A 1 6.06 37.59 30.21
CA MET A 1 7.25 36.72 30.11
C MET A 1 7.35 35.60 31.14
N SER A 2 6.53 35.48 32.18
CA SER A 2 6.70 34.46 33.23
C SER A 2 5.67 33.31 33.25
N LYS A 3 4.66 33.32 32.40
CA LYS A 3 3.65 32.25 32.36
C LYS A 3 3.94 31.13 31.35
N ASN A 4 4.70 31.41 30.29
CA ASN A 4 5.01 30.42 29.25
C ASN A 4 6.18 29.49 29.64
N PHE A 5 7.05 29.93 30.53
CA PHE A 5 8.18 29.12 31.04
C PHE A 5 7.71 27.96 31.93
N SER A 6 6.58 28.14 32.64
CA SER A 6 6.01 27.11 33.52
C SER A 6 5.40 25.93 32.74
N TYR A 7 4.89 26.16 31.51
CA TYR A 7 4.29 25.11 30.68
C TYR A 7 5.34 24.21 30.01
N ILE A 8 6.50 24.79 29.64
CA ILE A 8 7.63 24.05 29.07
C ILE A 8 8.27 23.14 30.13
N ILE A 9 8.36 23.58 31.34
CA ILE A 9 8.86 22.79 32.49
C ILE A 9 7.85 21.66 32.83
N LEU A 10 6.55 21.90 32.70
CA LEU A 10 5.53 20.89 32.97
C LEU A 10 5.53 19.78 31.92
N LEU A 11 5.77 20.10 30.66
CA LEU A 11 5.95 19.12 29.58
C LEU A 11 7.25 18.31 29.71
N PHE A 12 8.34 18.97 30.15
CA PHE A 12 9.62 18.28 30.41
C PHE A 12 9.54 17.34 31.62
N PHE A 13 8.80 17.72 32.69
CA PHE A 13 8.60 16.87 33.87
C PHE A 13 7.65 15.70 33.60
N LEU A 14 6.67 15.83 32.69
CA LEU A 14 5.82 14.71 32.24
C LEU A 14 6.62 13.68 31.44
N PHE A 15 7.62 14.11 30.67
CA PHE A 15 8.45 13.19 29.86
C PHE A 15 9.53 12.45 30.69
N THR A 16 10.05 13.06 31.77
CA THR A 16 11.07 12.40 32.62
C THR A 16 10.47 11.41 33.63
N PHE A 17 9.15 11.43 33.87
CA PHE A 17 8.47 10.49 34.77
C PHE A 17 7.99 9.19 34.11
N ILE A 18 8.05 9.08 32.78
CA ILE A 18 7.60 7.89 32.04
C ILE A 18 8.75 6.89 31.75
N SER A 19 9.98 7.19 32.16
CA SER A 19 11.14 6.29 31.98
C SER A 19 11.47 5.40 33.18
N SER A 20 10.56 5.17 34.13
CA SER A 20 10.72 4.16 35.18
C SER A 20 9.74 2.99 34.98
N GLU A 21 10.30 1.83 34.84
CA GLU A 21 9.72 0.54 34.42
C GLU A 21 8.67 -0.11 35.35
N GLU A 22 7.91 0.61 36.17
CA GLU A 22 6.97 -0.04 37.13
C GLU A 22 5.52 0.50 37.15
N ALA A 23 5.03 1.14 36.07
CA ALA A 23 3.64 1.64 36.03
C ALA A 23 2.84 1.24 34.76
N THR A 24 3.03 0.03 34.29
CA THR A 24 2.30 -0.48 33.13
C THR A 24 1.18 -1.44 33.53
N LYS A 25 -0.03 -0.94 33.63
CA LYS A 25 -1.27 -1.63 33.18
C LYS A 25 -2.58 -0.81 33.29
N ASN A 26 -2.54 0.40 33.92
CA ASN A 26 -3.76 1.20 34.07
C ASN A 26 -3.70 2.60 33.43
N SER A 27 -2.61 2.98 32.76
CA SER A 27 -2.43 4.34 32.23
C SER A 27 -2.85 4.52 30.76
N THR A 28 -2.93 3.46 29.98
CA THR A 28 -3.21 3.56 28.53
C THR A 28 -4.60 4.08 28.20
N ASN A 29 -5.61 3.73 29.01
CA ASN A 29 -6.98 4.21 28.77
C ASN A 29 -7.20 5.66 29.27
N THR A 30 -6.48 6.08 30.30
CA THR A 30 -6.57 7.45 30.84
C THR A 30 -5.81 8.43 29.96
N THR A 31 -4.68 8.03 29.42
CA THR A 31 -3.86 8.85 28.51
C THR A 31 -4.53 9.01 27.15
N LYS A 32 -5.12 7.94 26.58
CA LYS A 32 -5.92 8.02 25.34
C LYS A 32 -7.17 8.91 25.54
N LYS A 33 -7.82 8.83 26.69
CA LYS A 33 -8.99 9.67 26.97
C LYS A 33 -8.62 11.14 27.18
N ILE A 34 -7.50 11.43 27.85
CA ILE A 34 -6.97 12.80 28.00
C ILE A 34 -6.49 13.36 26.67
N GLN A 35 -5.91 12.55 25.79
CA GLN A 35 -5.50 12.96 24.45
C GLN A 35 -6.72 13.22 23.54
N GLN A 36 -7.75 12.37 23.59
CA GLN A 36 -9.02 12.61 22.88
C GLN A 36 -9.77 13.84 23.41
N ASP A 37 -9.79 14.06 24.72
CA ASP A 37 -10.42 15.23 25.33
C ASP A 37 -9.64 16.52 25.03
N LEU A 38 -8.29 16.47 24.87
CA LEU A 38 -7.46 17.62 24.51
C LEU A 38 -7.59 17.99 23.01
N THR A 39 -7.81 17.01 22.13
CA THR A 39 -8.03 17.28 20.70
C THR A 39 -9.44 17.83 20.41
N PHE A 40 -10.41 17.63 21.30
CA PHE A 40 -11.80 18.05 21.07
C PHE A 40 -12.13 19.44 21.64
N THR A 41 -11.25 20.09 22.38
CA THR A 41 -11.54 21.37 23.07
C THR A 41 -10.69 22.57 22.64
N LEU A 42 -9.79 22.42 21.67
CA LEU A 42 -9.03 23.55 21.14
C LEU A 42 -9.28 23.66 19.63
N ASP A 43 -10.08 24.65 19.24
CA ASP A 43 -10.14 25.19 17.86
C ASP A 43 -8.79 25.84 17.43
N VAL A 44 -7.68 25.48 18.06
CA VAL A 44 -6.35 26.02 17.82
C VAL A 44 -5.44 24.88 17.41
N ASP A 45 -4.86 25.00 16.22
CA ASP A 45 -3.81 24.10 15.75
C ASP A 45 -2.69 24.01 16.81
N PRO A 46 -2.36 22.83 17.38
CA PRO A 46 -1.33 22.69 18.38
C PRO A 46 0.04 23.23 17.92
N PHE A 47 0.28 23.28 16.60
CA PHE A 47 1.45 23.89 16.00
C PHE A 47 1.40 25.42 15.99
N ASP A 48 0.21 26.03 16.13
CA ASP A 48 0.02 27.49 16.23
C ASP A 48 0.28 28.00 17.64
N ALA A 49 0.08 27.15 18.65
CA ALA A 49 0.26 27.53 20.05
C ALA A 49 1.74 27.66 20.47
N ILE A 50 2.66 27.19 19.64
CA ILE A 50 4.09 27.16 19.92
C ILE A 50 4.79 28.23 19.05
N ASP A 51 5.02 29.40 19.61
CA ASP A 51 5.85 30.43 18.98
C ASP A 51 7.33 30.08 19.19
N PHE A 52 7.96 29.54 18.17
CA PHE A 52 9.38 29.19 18.18
C PHE A 52 10.25 30.18 17.42
N GLY A 53 9.93 31.45 17.45
CA GLY A 53 10.78 32.61 17.07
C GLY A 53 11.56 32.56 15.74
N ASN A 54 11.99 31.39 15.31
CA ASN A 54 12.92 31.19 14.21
C ASN A 54 12.35 30.35 13.04
N LEU A 55 11.09 29.86 13.14
CA LEU A 55 10.45 29.15 12.05
C LEU A 55 9.60 30.11 11.20
N ILE A 56 9.76 30.03 9.90
CA ILE A 56 8.92 30.75 8.93
C ILE A 56 7.60 30.00 8.79
N TRP A 57 6.49 30.71 8.94
CA TRP A 57 5.16 30.17 8.69
C TRP A 57 4.80 30.35 7.22
N LEU A 58 4.54 29.24 6.56
CA LEU A 58 4.14 29.22 5.16
C LEU A 58 2.65 28.90 5.01
N ASP A 59 2.07 29.52 4.01
CA ASP A 59 0.75 29.25 3.48
C ASP A 59 0.75 29.35 1.94
N ASP A 60 -0.37 29.02 1.31
CA ASP A 60 -0.51 29.08 -0.15
C ASP A 60 -0.26 30.48 -0.75
N THR A 61 -0.26 31.54 0.08
CA THR A 61 -0.08 32.93 -0.39
C THR A 61 1.38 33.36 -0.35
N ASN A 62 2.20 32.84 0.59
CA ASN A 62 3.58 33.29 0.81
C ASN A 62 4.64 32.23 0.45
N ALA A 63 4.27 30.95 0.35
CA ALA A 63 5.23 29.84 0.21
C ALA A 63 6.17 30.02 -0.98
N THR A 64 5.66 30.35 -2.15
CA THR A 64 6.47 30.55 -3.36
C THR A 64 7.46 31.70 -3.19
N GLN A 65 7.01 32.81 -2.64
CA GLN A 65 7.85 33.99 -2.45
C GLN A 65 8.97 33.72 -1.43
N GLU A 66 8.66 33.03 -0.32
CA GLU A 66 9.68 32.71 0.69
C GLU A 66 10.69 31.68 0.16
N MET A 67 10.26 30.69 -0.65
CA MET A 67 11.17 29.76 -1.30
C MET A 67 12.12 30.42 -2.31
N GLU A 68 11.65 31.44 -3.03
CA GLU A 68 12.48 32.22 -3.98
C GLU A 68 13.47 33.15 -3.28
N LYS A 69 13.15 33.58 -2.07
CA LYS A 69 13.95 34.53 -1.29
C LYS A 69 15.16 33.90 -0.61
N HIS A 70 15.13 32.59 -0.39
CA HIS A 70 16.15 31.87 0.37
C HIS A 70 16.77 30.76 -0.45
N ASP A 71 18.10 30.74 -0.54
CA ASP A 71 18.83 29.71 -1.27
C ASP A 71 18.76 28.34 -0.60
N ILE A 72 18.65 28.30 0.75
CA ILE A 72 18.60 27.07 1.55
C ILE A 72 17.46 27.18 2.56
N MET A 73 16.44 26.34 2.39
CA MET A 73 15.28 26.33 3.28
C MET A 73 14.76 24.90 3.48
N PHE A 74 14.62 24.48 4.74
CA PHE A 74 13.80 23.33 5.07
C PHE A 74 12.33 23.71 5.21
N ILE A 75 11.43 22.84 4.74
CA ILE A 75 9.97 22.99 4.90
C ILE A 75 9.43 21.72 5.52
N LEU A 76 8.84 21.84 6.73
CA LEU A 76 8.10 20.77 7.38
C LEU A 76 6.62 20.87 7.03
N PHE A 77 6.10 19.91 6.28
CA PHE A 77 4.68 19.71 6.06
C PHE A 77 4.10 18.87 7.20
N TYR A 78 3.06 19.37 7.83
CA TYR A 78 2.41 18.72 8.96
C TYR A 78 0.89 18.74 8.85
N ALA A 79 0.21 17.92 9.66
CA ALA A 79 -1.21 18.00 9.91
C ALA A 79 -1.48 18.11 11.41
N PRO A 80 -2.50 18.88 11.87
CA PRO A 80 -2.77 19.11 13.31
C PRO A 80 -3.02 17.85 14.13
N TRP A 81 -3.59 16.83 13.51
CA TRP A 81 -3.89 15.52 14.11
C TRP A 81 -2.73 14.51 14.06
N CYS A 82 -1.62 14.87 13.41
CA CYS A 82 -0.51 13.95 13.13
C CYS A 82 0.41 13.83 14.37
N GLU A 83 0.29 12.76 15.12
CA GLU A 83 1.15 12.47 16.28
C GLU A 83 2.64 12.36 15.93
N PRO A 84 3.06 11.67 14.82
CA PRO A 84 4.44 11.67 14.39
C PRO A 84 4.99 13.08 14.08
N CYS A 85 4.14 13.99 13.59
CA CYS A 85 4.54 15.39 13.35
C CYS A 85 4.85 16.11 14.67
N LEU A 86 4.06 15.87 15.71
CA LEU A 86 4.30 16.44 17.05
C LEU A 86 5.61 15.93 17.65
N ASN A 87 5.93 14.66 17.42
CA ASN A 87 7.18 14.06 17.90
C ASN A 87 8.41 14.59 17.14
N LEU A 88 8.25 14.92 15.86
CA LEU A 88 9.33 15.46 15.02
C LEU A 88 9.61 16.95 15.28
N LEU A 89 8.59 17.72 15.66
CA LEU A 89 8.69 19.17 15.80
C LEU A 89 9.81 19.65 16.75
N PRO A 90 10.04 19.07 17.94
CA PRO A 90 11.14 19.46 18.81
C PRO A 90 12.52 19.30 18.16
N ILE A 91 12.71 18.22 17.40
CA ILE A 91 13.94 17.91 16.66
C ILE A 91 14.16 18.94 15.55
N TYR A 92 13.11 19.26 14.82
CA TYR A 92 13.13 20.24 13.73
C TYR A 92 13.50 21.64 14.26
N ILE A 93 12.93 22.03 15.39
CA ILE A 93 13.26 23.30 16.08
C ILE A 93 14.69 23.29 16.57
N GLN A 94 15.18 22.17 17.15
CA GLN A 94 16.56 22.02 17.54
C GLN A 94 17.52 22.22 16.37
N ALA A 95 17.17 21.66 15.17
CA ALA A 95 17.98 21.88 13.98
C ALA A 95 18.03 23.36 13.57
N ALA A 96 16.89 24.05 13.58
CA ALA A 96 16.82 25.48 13.31
C ALA A 96 17.68 26.29 14.30
N PHE A 97 17.60 25.96 15.59
CA PHE A 97 18.41 26.63 16.63
C PHE A 97 19.90 26.37 16.44
N VAL A 98 20.32 25.14 16.14
CA VAL A 98 21.75 24.82 15.91
C VAL A 98 22.25 25.51 14.65
N ALA A 99 21.46 25.59 13.57
CA ALA A 99 21.81 26.34 12.37
C ALA A 99 22.08 27.83 12.70
N GLU A 100 21.21 28.45 13.48
CA GLU A 100 21.38 29.84 13.92
C GLU A 100 22.62 30.04 14.78
N GLN A 101 22.86 29.16 15.77
CA GLN A 101 24.05 29.22 16.63
C GLN A 101 25.36 29.10 15.83
N LYS A 102 25.35 28.23 14.80
CA LYS A 102 26.48 28.06 13.88
C LYS A 102 26.53 29.13 12.79
N LYS A 103 25.57 30.07 12.77
CA LYS A 103 25.44 31.14 11.76
C LYS A 103 25.39 30.60 10.33
N LEU A 104 24.75 29.45 10.15
CA LEU A 104 24.48 28.87 8.82
C LEU A 104 23.32 29.63 8.21
N ASP A 105 23.42 29.96 6.91
CA ASP A 105 22.30 30.62 6.20
C ASP A 105 21.27 29.61 5.72
N ILE A 106 20.71 28.87 6.68
CA ILE A 106 19.67 27.88 6.47
C ILE A 106 18.40 28.38 7.15
N LYS A 107 17.30 28.45 6.40
CA LYS A 107 15.97 28.77 6.94
C LYS A 107 15.19 27.52 7.23
N PHE A 108 14.35 27.59 8.24
CA PHE A 108 13.44 26.52 8.60
C PHE A 108 12.01 27.06 8.56
N ALA A 109 11.14 26.36 7.86
CA ALA A 109 9.76 26.73 7.68
C ALA A 109 8.82 25.58 8.00
N LYS A 110 7.57 25.88 8.34
CA LYS A 110 6.52 24.89 8.53
C LYS A 110 5.24 25.30 7.80
N ILE A 111 4.46 24.32 7.37
CA ILE A 111 3.19 24.55 6.66
C ILE A 111 2.18 23.47 7.04
N ASN A 112 0.95 23.88 7.34
CA ASN A 112 -0.17 22.95 7.50
C ASN A 112 -0.62 22.47 6.11
N GLY A 113 -0.21 21.25 5.74
CA GLY A 113 -0.50 20.70 4.41
C GLY A 113 -1.97 20.39 4.16
N MET A 114 -2.79 20.28 5.20
CA MET A 114 -4.24 20.07 5.04
C MET A 114 -4.98 21.33 4.57
N ASN A 115 -4.54 22.50 5.03
CA ASN A 115 -5.18 23.77 4.73
C ASN A 115 -4.55 24.48 3.53
N ASN A 116 -3.37 24.03 3.07
CA ASN A 116 -2.58 24.65 2.01
C ASN A 116 -2.41 23.67 0.85
N THR A 117 -3.53 23.39 0.16
CA THR A 117 -3.63 22.37 -0.88
C THR A 117 -2.79 22.68 -2.12
N ASN A 118 -2.70 23.96 -2.53
CA ASN A 118 -1.90 24.34 -3.70
C ASN A 118 -0.41 24.07 -3.49
N THR A 119 0.12 24.39 -2.30
CA THR A 119 1.51 24.11 -1.96
C THR A 119 1.73 22.61 -1.78
N SER A 120 0.78 21.88 -1.18
CA SER A 120 0.84 20.43 -1.03
C SER A 120 0.87 19.71 -2.37
N GLU A 121 0.04 20.13 -3.34
CA GLU A 121 0.06 19.62 -4.72
C GLU A 121 1.38 19.94 -5.44
N LEU A 122 1.92 21.16 -5.26
CA LEU A 122 3.22 21.55 -5.82
C LEU A 122 4.35 20.62 -5.37
N PHE A 123 4.28 20.10 -4.14
CA PHE A 123 5.26 19.17 -3.57
C PHE A 123 4.87 17.70 -3.74
N GLU A 124 3.76 17.41 -4.44
CA GLU A 124 3.22 16.06 -4.60
C GLU A 124 3.12 15.31 -3.25
N LEU A 125 2.64 16.04 -2.23
CA LEU A 125 2.64 15.57 -0.85
C LEU A 125 1.76 14.32 -0.69
N ARG A 126 2.31 13.25 -0.10
CA ARG A 126 1.62 11.97 0.05
C ARG A 126 1.38 11.56 1.50
N GLN A 127 2.14 12.12 2.44
CA GLN A 127 2.11 11.73 3.85
C GLN A 127 2.52 12.86 4.79
N PHE A 128 2.21 12.72 6.08
CA PHE A 128 2.67 13.59 7.16
C PHE A 128 3.38 12.76 8.24
N PRO A 129 4.49 13.30 8.85
CA PRO A 129 5.21 14.51 8.41
C PRO A 129 5.98 14.28 7.11
N SER A 130 6.21 15.35 6.37
CA SER A 130 7.15 15.37 5.23
C SER A 130 8.08 16.56 5.38
N ILE A 131 9.38 16.33 5.20
CA ILE A 131 10.39 17.40 5.20
C ILE A 131 10.98 17.52 3.80
N TYR A 132 11.02 18.73 3.28
CA TYR A 132 11.70 19.06 2.02
C TYR A 132 12.80 20.08 2.27
N LEU A 133 13.91 19.92 1.57
CA LEU A 133 14.96 20.92 1.44
C LEU A 133 14.80 21.65 0.11
N ILE A 134 14.66 22.96 0.15
CA ILE A 134 14.89 23.83 -1.01
C ILE A 134 16.37 24.19 -0.99
N TYR A 135 17.07 23.82 -2.07
CA TYR A 135 18.48 24.16 -2.25
C TYR A 135 18.67 24.77 -3.63
N LYS A 136 18.99 26.06 -3.67
CA LYS A 136 19.16 26.85 -4.92
C LYS A 136 17.99 26.66 -5.89
N GLY A 137 16.74 26.71 -5.38
CA GLY A 137 15.51 26.57 -6.14
C GLY A 137 15.10 25.14 -6.51
N GLN A 138 15.92 24.13 -6.20
CA GLN A 138 15.57 22.73 -6.36
C GLN A 138 14.97 22.14 -5.09
N ARG A 139 14.03 21.21 -5.23
CA ARG A 139 13.34 20.54 -4.13
C ARG A 139 13.89 19.14 -3.92
N PHE A 140 14.28 18.83 -2.68
CA PHE A 140 14.78 17.51 -2.30
C PHE A 140 13.96 17.01 -1.10
N PHE A 141 13.34 15.85 -1.25
CA PHE A 141 12.68 15.18 -0.14
C PHE A 141 13.72 14.63 0.84
N TYR A 142 13.48 14.82 2.15
CA TYR A 142 14.39 14.36 3.20
C TYR A 142 13.91 13.01 3.74
N GLU A 143 14.76 12.00 3.67
CA GLU A 143 14.51 10.63 4.15
C GLU A 143 15.58 10.17 5.18
N GLY A 144 16.29 11.10 5.77
CA GLY A 144 17.31 10.81 6.77
C GLY A 144 16.76 10.57 8.18
N LYS A 145 17.67 10.33 9.14
CA LYS A 145 17.31 10.21 10.56
C LYS A 145 16.62 11.49 11.06
N ASN A 146 15.62 11.32 11.90
CA ASN A 146 14.95 12.43 12.57
C ASN A 146 15.82 12.98 13.72
N THR A 147 16.98 13.57 13.39
CA THR A 147 17.87 14.25 14.32
C THR A 147 18.30 15.60 13.74
N ALA A 148 18.57 16.58 14.61
CA ALA A 148 19.03 17.90 14.17
C ALA A 148 20.33 17.82 13.37
N GLU A 149 21.23 16.93 13.77
CA GLU A 149 22.50 16.71 13.10
C GLU A 149 22.32 16.16 11.68
N ALA A 150 21.44 15.15 11.49
CA ALA A 150 21.20 14.55 10.19
C ALA A 150 20.56 15.55 9.20
N LEU A 151 19.65 16.42 9.67
CA LEU A 151 19.10 17.50 8.85
C LEU A 151 20.21 18.45 8.36
N LEU A 152 21.12 18.88 9.23
CA LEU A 152 22.20 19.78 8.84
C LEU A 152 23.21 19.11 7.91
N LYS A 153 23.54 17.83 8.15
CA LYS A 153 24.39 17.03 7.25
C LYS A 153 23.78 16.87 5.84
N PHE A 154 22.45 16.83 5.75
CA PHE A 154 21.79 16.76 4.45
C PHE A 154 22.06 18.01 3.60
N VAL A 155 22.13 19.20 4.22
CA VAL A 155 22.54 20.44 3.54
C VAL A 155 24.02 20.38 3.13
N GLU A 156 24.90 19.99 4.06
CA GLU A 156 26.34 19.85 3.78
C GLU A 156 26.60 18.91 2.59
N ARG A 157 25.84 17.81 2.50
CA ARG A 157 25.90 16.89 1.37
C ARG A 157 25.55 17.57 0.05
N LYS A 158 24.45 18.38 0.02
CA LYS A 158 24.06 19.12 -1.18
C LYS A 158 25.07 20.21 -1.58
N GLU A 159 25.75 20.82 -0.61
CA GLU A 159 26.83 21.77 -0.87
C GLU A 159 28.06 21.10 -1.48
N ASN A 160 28.31 19.82 -1.19
CA ASN A 160 29.44 19.03 -1.67
C ASN A 160 29.10 18.12 -2.86
N ASP A 161 28.16 18.51 -3.74
CA ASP A 161 27.78 17.72 -4.92
C ASP A 161 27.29 16.30 -4.56
N ASP A 162 26.62 16.12 -3.43
CA ASP A 162 26.11 14.85 -2.89
C ASP A 162 27.19 13.85 -2.43
N ILE A 163 28.47 14.24 -2.37
CA ILE A 163 29.57 13.41 -1.88
C ILE A 163 30.39 14.16 -0.84
N ILE A 164 30.56 13.57 0.32
CA ILE A 164 31.45 14.10 1.35
C ILE A 164 32.78 13.37 1.31
N THR A 165 33.89 14.12 1.28
CA THR A 165 35.23 13.55 1.23
C THR A 165 35.89 13.60 2.60
N PHE A 166 36.46 12.48 3.03
CA PHE A 166 37.24 12.35 4.25
C PHE A 166 38.71 11.99 3.92
N ASP A 167 39.63 12.49 4.74
CA ASP A 167 41.08 12.27 4.64
C ASP A 167 41.63 11.33 5.72
N SER A 168 40.74 10.78 6.58
CA SER A 168 41.09 9.85 7.65
C SER A 168 39.88 8.97 8.04
N LEU A 169 40.15 7.86 8.73
CA LEU A 169 39.16 6.84 9.05
C LEU A 169 38.26 7.23 10.25
N GLU A 170 38.78 7.92 11.24
CA GLU A 170 38.04 8.17 12.49
C GLU A 170 36.81 9.06 12.30
N PRO A 171 36.84 10.18 11.53
CA PRO A 171 35.66 10.97 11.24
C PRO A 171 34.57 10.18 10.46
N ILE A 172 34.96 9.20 9.65
CA ILE A 172 34.03 8.33 8.92
C ILE A 172 33.22 7.49 9.90
N LYS A 173 33.86 6.91 10.92
CA LYS A 173 33.16 6.10 11.94
C LYS A 173 32.13 6.93 12.69
N GLU A 174 32.46 8.17 13.03
CA GLU A 174 31.52 9.10 13.67
C GLU A 174 30.37 9.46 12.70
N TYR A 175 30.68 9.70 11.42
CA TYR A 175 29.66 10.00 10.41
C TYR A 175 28.66 8.85 10.22
N ILE A 176 29.14 7.61 10.08
CA ILE A 176 28.31 6.41 9.90
C ILE A 176 27.31 6.25 11.06
N ASN A 177 27.72 6.52 12.30
CA ASN A 177 26.84 6.42 13.48
C ASN A 177 25.65 7.39 13.44
N SER A 178 25.75 8.49 12.68
CA SER A 178 24.69 9.49 12.54
C SER A 178 23.81 9.29 11.30
N SER A 179 24.17 8.34 10.42
CA SER A 179 23.46 8.04 9.19
C SER A 179 22.67 6.71 9.28
N ILE A 180 21.59 6.57 8.51
CA ILE A 180 20.86 5.30 8.39
C ILE A 180 21.60 4.37 7.43
N LEU A 181 22.00 4.92 6.28
CA LEU A 181 22.66 4.23 5.20
C LEU A 181 23.82 5.09 4.68
N THR A 182 25.03 4.55 4.67
CA THR A 182 26.21 5.23 4.15
C THR A 182 26.93 4.33 3.16
N LEU A 183 27.16 4.84 1.94
CA LEU A 183 27.97 4.19 0.94
C LEU A 183 29.34 4.85 0.90
N LEU A 184 30.35 4.13 1.37
CA LEU A 184 31.75 4.55 1.36
C LEU A 184 32.45 4.04 0.10
N CYS A 185 33.12 4.93 -0.61
CA CYS A 185 34.10 4.58 -1.65
C CYS A 185 35.51 4.82 -1.12
N THR A 186 36.32 3.78 -1.01
CA THR A 186 37.73 3.88 -0.68
C THR A 186 38.54 3.75 -1.97
N ILE A 187 39.32 4.77 -2.33
CA ILE A 187 39.97 4.87 -3.62
C ILE A 187 41.19 5.81 -3.58
N LYS A 188 42.25 5.45 -4.30
CA LYS A 188 43.46 6.28 -4.45
C LYS A 188 43.33 7.34 -5.54
N ASP A 189 42.75 6.96 -6.66
CA ASP A 189 42.59 7.82 -7.85
C ASP A 189 41.13 8.26 -8.00
N THR A 190 40.86 9.53 -7.73
CA THR A 190 39.52 10.12 -7.80
C THR A 190 39.04 10.42 -9.23
N GLU A 191 39.89 10.24 -10.23
CA GLU A 191 39.55 10.53 -11.63
C GLU A 191 39.27 9.27 -12.46
N ASN A 192 39.32 8.09 -11.85
CA ASN A 192 39.09 6.82 -12.54
C ASN A 192 37.60 6.57 -12.84
N GLU A 193 37.31 5.50 -13.58
CA GLU A 193 35.93 5.14 -13.99
C GLU A 193 35.02 4.78 -12.79
N LEU A 194 35.56 4.21 -11.72
CA LEU A 194 34.82 3.92 -10.50
C LEU A 194 34.33 5.21 -9.83
N SER A 195 35.20 6.22 -9.69
CA SER A 195 34.82 7.53 -9.14
C SER A 195 33.74 8.21 -9.97
N LYS A 196 33.84 8.13 -11.31
CA LYS A 196 32.79 8.69 -12.18
C LYS A 196 31.46 7.98 -12.02
N SER A 197 31.46 6.65 -11.95
CA SER A 197 30.27 5.83 -11.70
C SER A 197 29.67 6.14 -10.33
N PHE A 198 30.50 6.25 -9.30
CA PHE A 198 30.07 6.59 -7.94
C PHE A 198 29.43 7.99 -7.88
N LYS A 199 30.05 8.98 -8.52
CA LYS A 199 29.52 10.34 -8.64
C LYS A 199 28.20 10.40 -9.44
N GLN A 200 28.06 9.57 -10.46
CA GLN A 200 26.80 9.48 -11.21
C GLN A 200 25.66 8.93 -10.34
N VAL A 201 25.94 7.87 -9.58
CA VAL A 201 24.94 7.23 -8.70
C VAL A 201 24.57 8.15 -7.53
N SER A 202 25.53 8.89 -6.93
CA SER A 202 25.24 9.81 -5.83
C SER A 202 24.28 10.93 -6.20
N LYS A 203 24.30 11.38 -7.46
CA LYS A 203 23.36 12.39 -7.97
C LYS A 203 21.95 11.83 -8.23
N ALA A 204 21.85 10.53 -8.51
CA ALA A 204 20.59 9.87 -8.80
C ALA A 204 19.86 9.39 -7.54
N ILE A 205 20.58 9.06 -6.46
CA ILE A 205 20.04 8.45 -5.25
C ILE A 205 20.21 9.39 -4.06
N ASN A 206 19.11 9.88 -3.50
CA ASN A 206 19.11 10.83 -2.37
C ASN A 206 18.91 10.17 -1.00
N THR A 207 18.50 8.91 -0.96
CA THR A 207 18.15 8.17 0.26
C THR A 207 19.35 7.64 1.04
N ILE A 208 20.55 7.75 0.48
CA ILE A 208 21.82 7.21 1.01
C ILE A 208 22.86 8.30 1.07
N ASP A 209 23.67 8.29 2.11
CA ASP A 209 24.82 9.17 2.21
C ASP A 209 26.02 8.60 1.44
N PHE A 210 26.59 9.40 0.56
CA PHE A 210 27.75 9.03 -0.27
C PHE A 210 29.00 9.70 0.29
N ILE A 211 29.99 8.89 0.66
CA ILE A 211 31.26 9.38 1.18
C ILE A 211 32.45 8.77 0.43
N VAL A 212 33.51 9.53 0.31
CA VAL A 212 34.78 9.09 -0.31
C VAL A 212 35.90 9.24 0.70
N CYS A 213 36.77 8.24 0.77
CA CYS A 213 38.00 8.31 1.50
C CYS A 213 39.18 7.94 0.61
N THR A 214 40.22 8.81 0.60
CA THR A 214 41.44 8.63 -0.22
C THR A 214 42.66 8.31 0.65
N SER A 215 42.52 8.26 1.98
CA SER A 215 43.64 8.02 2.88
C SER A 215 44.13 6.58 2.85
N GLU A 216 45.42 6.39 3.17
CA GLU A 216 46.01 5.06 3.29
C GLU A 216 45.32 4.22 4.37
N GLU A 217 44.92 4.83 5.49
CA GLU A 217 44.18 4.16 6.59
C GLU A 217 42.86 3.52 6.09
N CYS A 218 42.11 4.24 5.26
CA CYS A 218 40.86 3.71 4.72
C CYS A 218 41.12 2.56 3.74
N ILE A 219 42.19 2.65 2.97
CA ILE A 219 42.56 1.61 1.99
C ILE A 219 43.15 0.38 2.70
N GLU A 220 43.86 0.55 3.81
CA GLU A 220 44.32 -0.57 4.64
C GLU A 220 43.16 -1.32 5.27
N GLU A 221 42.10 -0.60 5.70
CA GLU A 221 40.93 -1.19 6.36
C GLU A 221 39.97 -1.88 5.37
N TYR A 222 39.67 -1.23 4.24
CA TYR A 222 38.61 -1.69 3.30
C TYR A 222 39.11 -2.06 1.90
N GLU A 223 40.41 -1.96 1.64
CA GLU A 223 40.99 -2.03 0.28
C GLU A 223 40.43 -0.90 -0.61
N GLU A 224 40.71 -0.90 -1.91
CA GLU A 224 39.98 -0.07 -2.88
C GLU A 224 38.65 -0.75 -3.16
N ASN A 225 37.56 -0.21 -2.60
CA ASN A 225 36.25 -0.87 -2.62
C ASN A 225 35.08 0.10 -2.45
N ILE A 226 33.88 -0.44 -2.56
CA ILE A 226 32.62 0.19 -2.15
C ILE A 226 32.06 -0.59 -0.95
N VAL A 227 31.76 0.12 0.14
CA VAL A 227 31.27 -0.47 1.39
C VAL A 227 29.96 0.21 1.78
N LEU A 228 28.89 -0.56 1.91
CA LEU A 228 27.60 -0.09 2.41
C LEU A 228 27.51 -0.36 3.91
N PHE A 229 27.39 0.70 4.69
CA PHE A 229 27.10 0.65 6.12
C PHE A 229 25.61 0.89 6.37
N LYS A 230 25.03 0.11 7.27
CA LYS A 230 23.62 0.16 7.65
C LYS A 230 23.42 -0.32 9.09
N GLU A 231 22.32 0.05 9.71
CA GLU A 231 22.05 -0.34 11.11
C GLU A 231 21.35 -1.71 11.26
N PHE A 232 20.98 -2.34 10.17
CA PHE A 232 20.18 -3.55 10.12
C PHE A 232 20.90 -4.71 9.39
N ASP A 233 20.33 -5.89 9.48
CA ASP A 233 20.79 -7.14 8.84
C ASP A 233 22.31 -7.39 9.09
N GLU A 234 23.10 -7.53 8.03
CA GLU A 234 24.55 -7.79 8.11
C GLU A 234 25.35 -6.56 8.55
N LYS A 235 24.73 -5.39 8.67
CA LYS A 235 25.33 -4.09 9.02
C LYS A 235 26.38 -3.56 8.03
N ILE A 236 27.13 -4.41 7.40
CA ILE A 236 28.17 -4.07 6.40
C ILE A 236 28.07 -5.00 5.22
N ASN A 237 27.97 -4.45 4.01
CA ASN A 237 28.11 -5.17 2.76
C ASN A 237 29.28 -4.58 1.97
N ILE A 238 30.08 -5.46 1.36
CA ILE A 238 31.29 -5.07 0.59
C ILE A 238 31.07 -5.47 -0.86
N TYR A 239 31.13 -4.50 -1.78
CA TYR A 239 30.83 -4.71 -3.19
C TYR A 239 31.65 -5.85 -3.81
N SER A 240 32.97 -5.87 -3.58
CA SER A 240 33.84 -6.90 -4.14
C SER A 240 33.52 -8.33 -3.69
N LYS A 241 32.89 -8.50 -2.51
CA LYS A 241 32.47 -9.80 -1.96
C LYS A 241 31.08 -10.20 -2.44
N ASP A 242 30.18 -9.21 -2.61
CA ASP A 242 28.77 -9.47 -2.86
C ASP A 242 28.40 -9.42 -4.34
N MET A 243 29.09 -8.59 -5.15
CA MET A 243 28.73 -8.31 -6.54
C MET A 243 29.82 -8.76 -7.55
N GLY A 244 31.08 -8.82 -7.13
CA GLY A 244 32.21 -9.16 -7.99
C GLY A 244 33.32 -8.13 -8.01
N PRO A 245 34.31 -8.25 -8.89
CA PRO A 245 35.51 -7.42 -8.87
C PRO A 245 35.19 -5.94 -8.98
N ILE A 246 35.76 -5.12 -8.09
CA ILE A 246 35.51 -3.67 -8.04
C ILE A 246 35.89 -2.95 -9.35
N LYS A 247 36.86 -3.49 -10.10
CA LYS A 247 37.30 -2.94 -11.38
C LYS A 247 36.23 -3.01 -12.48
N GLU A 248 35.22 -3.86 -12.30
CA GLU A 248 34.08 -4.04 -13.20
C GLU A 248 32.86 -3.25 -12.75
N ALA A 249 32.97 -2.50 -11.66
CA ALA A 249 31.86 -1.72 -11.12
C ALA A 249 31.45 -0.59 -12.07
N THR A 250 30.17 -0.55 -12.39
CA THR A 250 29.50 0.46 -13.21
C THR A 250 28.40 1.16 -12.43
N SER A 251 27.88 2.27 -12.93
CA SER A 251 26.71 2.92 -12.30
C SER A 251 25.53 1.96 -12.11
N ASP A 252 25.26 1.09 -13.09
CA ASP A 252 24.16 0.12 -13.01
C ASP A 252 24.42 -0.93 -11.93
N SER A 253 25.65 -1.46 -11.85
CA SER A 253 25.98 -2.45 -10.82
C SER A 253 26.06 -1.86 -9.41
N LEU A 254 26.46 -0.60 -9.26
CA LEU A 254 26.39 0.13 -7.99
C LEU A 254 24.94 0.37 -7.57
N THR A 255 24.07 0.76 -8.51
CA THR A 255 22.62 0.90 -8.25
C THR A 255 22.02 -0.44 -7.85
N GLU A 256 22.40 -1.52 -8.52
CA GLU A 256 21.97 -2.88 -8.17
C GLU A 256 22.43 -3.31 -6.78
N PHE A 257 23.68 -2.98 -6.40
CA PHE A 257 24.20 -3.22 -5.05
C PHE A 257 23.39 -2.49 -3.99
N ILE A 258 23.15 -1.19 -4.18
CA ILE A 258 22.33 -0.38 -3.30
C ILE A 258 20.93 -0.99 -3.21
N ALA A 259 20.27 -1.21 -4.35
CA ALA A 259 18.94 -1.79 -4.40
C ALA A 259 18.84 -3.14 -3.69
N THR A 260 19.90 -3.94 -3.72
CA THR A 260 19.93 -5.26 -3.09
C THR A 260 20.02 -5.18 -1.56
N TYR A 261 20.73 -4.20 -1.03
CA TYR A 261 21.11 -4.21 0.40
C TYR A 261 20.58 -3.02 1.21
N SER A 262 19.92 -2.03 0.61
CA SER A 262 19.47 -0.80 1.30
C SER A 262 18.15 -0.92 2.03
N ILE A 263 17.38 -1.99 1.84
CA ILE A 263 16.14 -2.24 2.57
C ILE A 263 16.34 -3.34 3.61
N GLU A 264 15.90 -3.08 4.84
CA GLU A 264 15.90 -4.09 5.90
C GLU A 264 14.97 -5.25 5.55
N SER A 265 15.47 -6.47 5.70
CA SER A 265 14.68 -7.67 5.49
C SER A 265 13.61 -7.81 6.57
N GLY A 266 12.35 -7.95 6.17
CA GLY A 266 11.21 -8.02 7.10
C GLY A 266 10.81 -6.66 7.67
N ALA A 267 11.30 -5.54 7.14
CA ALA A 267 10.89 -4.20 7.54
C ALA A 267 9.36 -4.04 7.52
N ARG A 268 8.84 -3.13 8.34
CA ARG A 268 7.44 -2.72 8.21
C ARG A 268 7.27 -1.93 6.90
N LEU A 269 6.29 -2.33 6.10
CA LEU A 269 5.97 -1.64 4.85
C LEU A 269 5.60 -0.18 5.15
N SER A 270 6.27 0.74 4.51
CA SER A 270 5.93 2.15 4.47
C SER A 270 5.88 2.63 3.01
N VAL A 271 5.51 3.89 2.82
CA VAL A 271 5.54 4.52 1.50
C VAL A 271 6.96 4.52 0.92
N ASN A 272 7.97 4.61 1.77
CA ASN A 272 9.38 4.60 1.36
C ASN A 272 9.79 3.24 0.78
N GLU A 273 9.55 2.12 1.50
CA GLU A 273 9.85 0.78 0.99
C GLU A 273 9.08 0.48 -0.29
N PHE A 274 7.83 0.98 -0.38
CA PHE A 274 7.03 0.84 -1.61
C PHE A 274 7.64 1.63 -2.78
N ASN A 275 8.04 2.88 -2.58
CA ASN A 275 8.69 3.68 -3.61
C ASN A 275 10.01 3.05 -4.06
N MET A 276 10.84 2.60 -3.13
CA MET A 276 12.10 1.90 -3.45
C MET A 276 11.86 0.62 -4.25
N MET A 277 10.78 -0.14 -3.96
CA MET A 277 10.39 -1.29 -4.76
C MET A 277 10.10 -0.88 -6.21
N VAL A 278 9.35 0.21 -6.41
CA VAL A 278 9.00 0.72 -7.75
C VAL A 278 10.23 1.25 -8.48
N ASP A 279 11.02 2.10 -7.82
CA ASP A 279 12.20 2.78 -8.41
C ASP A 279 13.28 1.78 -8.83
N TYR A 280 13.50 0.76 -8.02
CA TYR A 280 14.49 -0.28 -8.31
C TYR A 280 13.91 -1.49 -9.06
N GLN A 281 12.63 -1.43 -9.47
CA GLN A 281 11.94 -2.50 -10.21
C GLN A 281 12.07 -3.87 -9.50
N ARG A 282 11.78 -3.90 -8.19
CA ARG A 282 11.82 -5.11 -7.36
C ARG A 282 10.44 -5.72 -7.22
N ASN A 283 10.40 -7.03 -7.15
CA ASN A 283 9.23 -7.74 -6.66
C ASN A 283 9.15 -7.62 -5.13
N MET A 284 7.99 -7.86 -4.55
CA MET A 284 7.79 -7.76 -3.11
C MET A 284 6.97 -8.94 -2.58
N ILE A 285 7.38 -9.45 -1.43
CA ILE A 285 6.56 -10.36 -0.63
C ILE A 285 6.18 -9.65 0.67
N THR A 286 4.89 -9.58 0.95
CA THR A 286 4.35 -8.91 2.14
C THR A 286 3.62 -9.90 3.03
N TYR A 287 3.96 -9.94 4.31
CA TYR A 287 3.19 -10.60 5.34
C TYR A 287 2.21 -9.59 5.95
N TYR A 288 0.94 -9.72 5.61
CA TYR A 288 -0.15 -8.90 6.15
C TYR A 288 -0.68 -9.52 7.44
N ARG A 289 -0.75 -8.74 8.49
CA ARG A 289 -1.14 -9.18 9.82
C ARG A 289 -1.99 -8.16 10.57
N ASN A 290 -2.57 -8.62 11.67
CA ASN A 290 -3.14 -7.76 12.69
C ASN A 290 -2.06 -7.45 13.75
N GLY A 291 -1.62 -6.20 13.85
CA GLY A 291 -0.57 -5.74 14.74
C GLY A 291 -0.93 -5.79 16.23
N THR A 292 -2.21 -5.93 16.58
CA THR A 292 -2.66 -6.15 17.96
C THR A 292 -2.75 -7.63 18.35
N ASN A 293 -2.57 -8.54 17.39
CA ASN A 293 -2.64 -9.97 17.63
C ASN A 293 -1.23 -10.56 17.81
N GLU A 294 -0.88 -10.92 19.05
CA GLU A 294 0.42 -11.52 19.39
C GLU A 294 0.69 -12.80 18.59
N ASP A 295 -0.33 -13.60 18.29
CA ASP A 295 -0.21 -14.81 17.48
C ASP A 295 0.17 -14.51 16.02
N HIS A 296 -0.07 -13.31 15.53
CA HIS A 296 0.38 -12.89 14.21
C HIS A 296 1.79 -12.30 14.26
N ILE A 297 2.06 -11.41 15.23
CA ILE A 297 3.34 -10.68 15.36
C ILE A 297 4.53 -11.64 15.57
N LYS A 298 4.30 -12.73 16.29
CA LYS A 298 5.36 -13.72 16.59
C LYS A 298 6.04 -14.30 15.34
N TYR A 299 5.44 -14.13 14.13
CA TYR A 299 6.01 -14.63 12.88
C TYR A 299 6.77 -13.57 12.07
N ASP A 300 6.87 -12.33 12.54
CA ASP A 300 7.57 -11.25 11.82
C ASP A 300 9.05 -11.63 11.55
N TYR A 301 9.70 -12.35 12.46
CA TYR A 301 11.08 -12.81 12.28
C TYR A 301 11.28 -13.70 11.04
N ILE A 302 10.24 -14.46 10.63
CA ILE A 302 10.29 -15.30 9.44
C ILE A 302 10.48 -14.45 8.18
N MET A 303 9.81 -13.29 8.12
CA MET A 303 9.96 -12.39 6.97
C MET A 303 11.37 -11.82 6.86
N LYS A 304 12.05 -11.64 8.00
CA LYS A 304 13.47 -11.27 8.02
C LYS A 304 14.33 -12.38 7.40
N GLU A 305 14.16 -13.62 7.83
CA GLU A 305 14.92 -14.77 7.30
C GLU A 305 14.61 -15.02 5.81
N VAL A 306 13.34 -14.91 5.42
CA VAL A 306 12.90 -15.02 4.02
C VAL A 306 13.52 -13.92 3.16
N GLY A 307 13.53 -12.67 3.65
CA GLY A 307 14.08 -11.53 2.92
C GLY A 307 15.59 -11.66 2.66
N LEU A 308 16.35 -12.13 3.65
CA LEU A 308 17.79 -12.40 3.49
C LEU A 308 18.09 -13.36 2.32
N GLU A 309 17.24 -14.38 2.11
CA GLU A 309 17.38 -15.31 0.99
C GLU A 309 16.89 -14.75 -0.34
N LEU A 310 15.77 -13.98 -0.31
CA LEU A 310 15.10 -13.52 -1.52
C LEU A 310 15.71 -12.26 -2.15
N ARG A 311 16.49 -11.47 -1.39
CA ARG A 311 17.06 -10.21 -1.91
C ARG A 311 17.91 -10.41 -3.18
N LYS A 312 18.69 -11.51 -3.26
CA LYS A 312 19.48 -11.86 -4.46
C LYS A 312 18.60 -12.29 -5.64
N LYS A 313 17.32 -12.65 -5.40
CA LYS A 313 16.31 -12.90 -6.43
C LYS A 313 15.54 -11.62 -6.80
N LYS A 314 15.96 -10.45 -6.31
CA LYS A 314 15.32 -9.15 -6.53
C LYS A 314 13.91 -9.06 -5.96
N ILE A 315 13.69 -9.67 -4.79
CA ILE A 315 12.42 -9.67 -4.07
C ILE A 315 12.65 -9.11 -2.67
N TYR A 316 11.93 -8.04 -2.33
CA TYR A 316 11.89 -7.49 -0.98
C TYR A 316 10.88 -8.23 -0.13
N ALA A 317 11.22 -8.49 1.12
CA ALA A 317 10.30 -9.07 2.10
C ALA A 317 9.99 -8.03 3.18
N VAL A 318 8.69 -7.77 3.39
CA VAL A 318 8.19 -6.76 4.32
C VAL A 318 7.00 -7.30 5.12
N THR A 319 6.70 -6.64 6.24
CA THR A 319 5.49 -6.87 7.04
C THR A 319 4.54 -5.69 6.93
N SER A 320 3.25 -5.91 7.03
CA SER A 320 2.24 -4.85 6.98
C SER A 320 1.15 -5.09 8.03
N ASP A 321 0.82 -4.03 8.77
CA ASP A 321 -0.22 -4.03 9.80
C ASP A 321 -1.43 -3.27 9.30
N ILE A 322 -2.48 -3.99 8.89
CA ILE A 322 -3.62 -3.38 8.22
C ILE A 322 -4.78 -2.98 9.15
N GLN A 323 -4.70 -3.30 10.44
CA GLN A 323 -5.76 -2.90 11.39
C GLN A 323 -5.44 -1.66 12.20
N ASP A 324 -4.15 -1.36 12.41
CA ASP A 324 -3.72 -0.22 13.21
C ASP A 324 -3.25 0.98 12.38
N ASP A 325 -3.14 0.80 11.04
CA ASP A 325 -2.65 1.82 10.13
C ASP A 325 -3.57 1.95 8.90
N PRO A 326 -4.40 3.00 8.84
CA PRO A 326 -5.34 3.20 7.72
C PRO A 326 -4.67 3.27 6.34
N VAL A 327 -3.43 3.76 6.25
CA VAL A 327 -2.69 3.82 4.98
C VAL A 327 -2.31 2.42 4.52
N GLN A 328 -1.87 1.55 5.45
CA GLN A 328 -1.56 0.16 5.13
C GLN A 328 -2.82 -0.65 4.80
N GLU A 329 -3.96 -0.36 5.44
CA GLU A 329 -5.25 -0.95 5.09
C GLU A 329 -5.68 -0.55 3.68
N GLU A 330 -5.50 0.71 3.29
CA GLU A 330 -5.81 1.18 1.93
C GLU A 330 -4.92 0.49 0.89
N ILE A 331 -3.61 0.41 1.12
CA ILE A 331 -2.67 -0.29 0.25
C ILE A 331 -3.05 -1.78 0.12
N ALA A 332 -3.33 -2.46 1.23
CA ALA A 332 -3.72 -3.87 1.25
C ALA A 332 -5.02 -4.10 0.46
N THR A 333 -6.01 -3.22 0.65
CA THR A 333 -7.29 -3.27 -0.05
C THR A 333 -7.13 -3.09 -1.56
N ALA A 334 -6.25 -2.19 -1.99
CA ALA A 334 -5.91 -2.02 -3.41
C ALA A 334 -5.30 -3.30 -4.01
N TYR A 335 -4.63 -4.12 -3.20
CA TYR A 335 -4.11 -5.43 -3.59
C TYR A 335 -5.03 -6.60 -3.23
N VAL A 336 -6.30 -6.35 -2.93
CA VAL A 336 -7.32 -7.38 -2.66
C VAL A 336 -7.05 -8.21 -1.40
N VAL A 337 -6.29 -7.65 -0.43
CA VAL A 337 -6.12 -8.21 0.93
C VAL A 337 -6.98 -7.41 1.89
N LEU A 338 -7.85 -8.10 2.61
CA LEU A 338 -8.82 -7.51 3.54
C LEU A 338 -8.56 -7.99 4.97
N PRO A 339 -9.07 -7.28 6.00
CA PRO A 339 -8.93 -7.74 7.39
C PRO A 339 -9.42 -9.17 7.65
N ILE A 340 -10.42 -9.64 6.92
CA ILE A 340 -10.95 -11.02 7.00
C ILE A 340 -9.96 -12.07 6.45
N ASP A 341 -8.97 -11.66 5.67
CA ASP A 341 -7.99 -12.56 5.04
C ASP A 341 -6.78 -12.84 5.93
N LEU A 342 -6.66 -12.14 7.08
CA LEU A 342 -5.47 -12.19 7.93
C LEU A 342 -5.35 -13.48 8.76
N PRO A 343 -4.13 -13.97 9.00
CA PRO A 343 -2.88 -13.48 8.40
C PRO A 343 -2.78 -13.91 6.94
N ALA A 344 -2.11 -13.09 6.11
CA ALA A 344 -2.01 -13.35 4.67
C ALA A 344 -0.59 -13.08 4.14
N ILE A 345 -0.22 -13.80 3.09
CA ILE A 345 1.01 -13.54 2.32
C ILE A 345 0.60 -13.10 0.92
N LEU A 346 1.14 -11.97 0.48
CA LEU A 346 1.05 -11.49 -0.89
C LEU A 346 2.43 -11.48 -1.54
N VAL A 347 2.55 -12.07 -2.71
CA VAL A 347 3.69 -11.83 -3.62
C VAL A 347 3.22 -10.92 -4.76
N TYR A 348 3.86 -9.77 -4.87
CA TYR A 348 3.67 -8.77 -5.92
C TYR A 348 4.77 -8.91 -6.96
N ASP A 349 4.41 -9.28 -8.19
CA ASP A 349 5.34 -9.53 -9.28
C ASP A 349 5.14 -8.53 -10.42
N GLN A 350 6.13 -7.65 -10.61
CA GLN A 350 6.15 -6.64 -11.67
C GLN A 350 6.61 -7.18 -13.02
N ASN A 351 7.35 -8.29 -13.04
CA ASN A 351 8.22 -8.63 -14.18
C ASN A 351 7.51 -9.16 -15.42
N ILE A 352 6.33 -9.78 -15.27
CA ILE A 352 5.71 -10.51 -16.37
C ILE A 352 4.93 -9.57 -17.32
N ASN A 353 4.36 -8.49 -16.81
CA ASN A 353 3.48 -7.61 -17.59
C ASN A 353 4.03 -6.21 -17.89
N ALA A 354 5.15 -5.81 -17.31
CA ALA A 354 5.75 -4.47 -17.52
C ALA A 354 6.02 -4.19 -19.02
N LYS A 355 6.38 -5.21 -19.78
CA LYS A 355 6.62 -5.10 -21.23
C LYS A 355 5.34 -5.00 -22.08
N GLN A 356 4.16 -5.31 -21.51
CA GLN A 356 2.87 -5.33 -22.22
C GLN A 356 1.86 -4.29 -21.73
N GLY A 357 2.28 -3.39 -20.79
CA GLY A 357 1.39 -2.38 -20.20
C GLY A 357 0.29 -2.98 -19.31
N GLY A 358 0.46 -4.20 -18.82
CA GLY A 358 -0.47 -4.87 -17.91
C GLY A 358 -0.20 -4.52 -16.44
N LEU A 359 -1.21 -4.78 -15.60
CA LEU A 359 -1.07 -4.72 -14.15
C LEU A 359 -0.12 -5.82 -13.66
N ALA A 360 0.53 -5.58 -12.51
CA ALA A 360 1.36 -6.59 -11.85
C ALA A 360 0.54 -7.86 -11.51
N ASN A 361 1.23 -8.99 -11.44
CA ASN A 361 0.61 -10.23 -10.99
C ASN A 361 0.61 -10.30 -9.47
N LEU A 362 -0.52 -10.69 -8.90
CA LEU A 362 -0.68 -10.90 -7.47
C LEU A 362 -0.81 -12.40 -7.18
N TYR A 363 -0.13 -12.88 -6.14
CA TYR A 363 -0.25 -14.25 -5.64
C TYR A 363 -0.50 -14.18 -4.14
N ILE A 364 -1.70 -14.57 -3.70
CA ILE A 364 -2.15 -14.36 -2.31
C ILE A 364 -2.49 -15.70 -1.66
N ILE A 365 -1.90 -15.95 -0.48
CA ILE A 365 -2.36 -16.95 0.48
C ILE A 365 -3.14 -16.21 1.56
N ARG A 366 -4.44 -16.50 1.70
CA ARG A 366 -5.32 -15.92 2.71
C ARG A 366 -5.51 -16.88 3.88
N ASN A 367 -5.66 -16.35 5.10
CA ASN A 367 -5.85 -17.13 6.31
C ASN A 367 -4.79 -18.24 6.42
N ILE A 368 -3.52 -17.85 6.18
CA ILE A 368 -2.39 -18.77 6.20
C ILE A 368 -2.29 -19.41 7.58
N LYS A 369 -2.16 -20.72 7.59
CA LYS A 369 -2.12 -21.49 8.84
C LYS A 369 -0.76 -21.44 9.48
N GLU A 370 -0.72 -21.66 10.81
CA GLU A 370 0.50 -21.64 11.60
C GLU A 370 1.58 -22.59 11.07
N GLU A 371 1.20 -23.80 10.67
CA GLU A 371 2.11 -24.79 10.10
C GLU A 371 2.70 -24.41 8.73
N GLN A 372 2.09 -23.40 8.06
CA GLN A 372 2.56 -22.85 6.78
C GLN A 372 3.44 -21.61 6.95
N LEU A 373 3.41 -20.98 8.14
CA LEU A 373 4.24 -19.84 8.47
C LEU A 373 5.65 -20.30 8.86
N THR A 374 6.37 -20.88 7.88
CA THR A 374 7.77 -21.27 8.00
C THR A 374 8.58 -20.72 6.83
N LYS A 375 9.87 -20.47 7.04
CA LYS A 375 10.80 -20.01 6.00
C LYS A 375 10.74 -20.93 4.78
N GLU A 376 10.81 -22.23 4.99
CA GLU A 376 10.84 -23.24 3.93
C GLU A 376 9.57 -23.24 3.09
N TYR A 377 8.40 -23.12 3.73
CA TYR A 377 7.13 -23.08 3.01
C TYR A 377 7.02 -21.81 2.15
N ILE A 378 7.38 -20.66 2.72
CA ILE A 378 7.29 -19.38 2.02
C ILE A 378 8.28 -19.31 0.85
N LEU A 379 9.53 -19.76 1.05
CA LEU A 379 10.53 -19.82 -0.05
C LEU A 379 10.07 -20.75 -1.16
N LYS A 380 9.54 -21.93 -0.80
CA LYS A 380 8.98 -22.87 -1.78
C LYS A 380 7.81 -22.26 -2.55
N TYR A 381 6.91 -21.53 -1.88
CA TYR A 381 5.80 -20.85 -2.53
C TYR A 381 6.29 -19.83 -3.56
N VAL A 382 7.29 -19.02 -3.22
CA VAL A 382 7.92 -18.07 -4.15
C VAL A 382 8.58 -18.80 -5.33
N ASP A 383 9.29 -19.90 -5.08
CA ASP A 383 9.92 -20.69 -6.15
C ASP A 383 8.90 -21.34 -7.08
N ASP A 384 7.77 -21.80 -6.55
CA ASP A 384 6.68 -22.35 -7.35
C ASP A 384 5.95 -21.26 -8.19
N ILE A 385 5.91 -20.00 -7.70
CA ILE A 385 5.45 -18.83 -8.49
C ILE A 385 6.42 -18.57 -9.64
N ILE A 386 7.72 -18.47 -9.36
CA ILE A 386 8.75 -18.22 -10.37
C ILE A 386 8.75 -19.33 -11.44
N ALA A 387 8.51 -20.57 -11.03
CA ALA A 387 8.40 -21.72 -11.92
C ALA A 387 7.05 -21.79 -12.70
N GLY A 388 6.13 -20.84 -12.48
CA GLY A 388 4.82 -20.79 -13.14
C GLY A 388 3.83 -21.89 -12.72
N LYS A 389 4.05 -22.54 -11.57
CA LYS A 389 3.18 -23.60 -11.03
C LYS A 389 1.96 -23.04 -10.29
N ILE A 390 2.07 -21.82 -9.78
CA ILE A 390 1.00 -21.13 -9.04
C ILE A 390 0.27 -20.20 -9.98
N LYS A 391 -1.05 -20.30 -10.04
CA LYS A 391 -1.89 -19.36 -10.81
C LYS A 391 -1.98 -18.03 -10.06
N LYS A 392 -1.92 -16.90 -10.80
CA LYS A 392 -2.13 -15.58 -10.21
C LYS A 392 -3.51 -15.46 -9.55
N THR A 393 -3.59 -14.70 -8.49
CA THR A 393 -4.84 -14.30 -7.86
C THR A 393 -5.58 -13.31 -8.75
N LEU A 394 -6.88 -13.50 -8.93
CA LEU A 394 -7.72 -12.58 -9.70
C LEU A 394 -8.05 -11.34 -8.87
N PHE A 395 -8.08 -10.19 -9.51
CA PHE A 395 -8.66 -8.98 -8.91
C PHE A 395 -10.14 -9.20 -8.63
N SER A 396 -10.62 -8.75 -7.46
CA SER A 396 -11.95 -9.10 -6.97
C SER A 396 -12.54 -8.05 -6.05
N GLU A 397 -13.84 -7.84 -6.15
CA GLU A 397 -14.61 -7.21 -5.08
C GLU A 397 -14.48 -8.00 -3.77
N PRO A 398 -14.73 -7.35 -2.61
CA PRO A 398 -14.84 -8.02 -1.32
C PRO A 398 -15.86 -9.18 -1.34
N PRO A 399 -15.75 -10.15 -0.40
CA PRO A 399 -16.76 -11.17 -0.24
C PRO A 399 -18.15 -10.57 -0.03
N LEU A 400 -19.17 -11.18 -0.63
CA LEU A 400 -20.55 -10.74 -0.55
C LEU A 400 -21.28 -11.48 0.58
N GLU A 401 -22.21 -10.82 1.24
CA GLU A 401 -23.11 -11.47 2.21
C GLU A 401 -24.06 -12.47 1.53
N ASN A 402 -24.49 -12.15 0.30
CA ASN A 402 -25.32 -13.01 -0.52
C ASN A 402 -24.75 -13.12 -1.95
N TYR A 403 -24.49 -14.33 -2.40
CA TYR A 403 -23.96 -14.64 -3.72
C TYR A 403 -25.07 -14.97 -4.75
N TYR A 404 -26.32 -14.62 -4.48
CA TYR A 404 -27.44 -14.83 -5.40
C TYR A 404 -28.29 -13.57 -5.55
N ASP A 405 -28.65 -13.25 -6.79
CA ASP A 405 -29.58 -12.20 -7.18
C ASP A 405 -30.67 -12.81 -8.05
N ASP A 406 -31.87 -13.00 -7.47
CA ASP A 406 -33.06 -13.52 -8.16
C ASP A 406 -32.78 -14.80 -9.00
N GLY A 407 -32.07 -15.75 -8.40
CA GLY A 407 -31.70 -17.03 -9.01
C GLY A 407 -30.36 -17.03 -9.78
N LEU A 408 -29.80 -15.87 -10.10
CA LEU A 408 -28.49 -15.77 -10.70
C LEU A 408 -27.39 -15.82 -9.64
N LYS A 409 -26.35 -16.60 -9.89
CA LYS A 409 -25.15 -16.60 -9.04
C LYS A 409 -24.28 -15.40 -9.37
N ILE A 410 -23.83 -14.69 -8.33
CA ILE A 410 -22.89 -13.58 -8.47
C ILE A 410 -21.46 -14.14 -8.42
N ILE A 411 -20.71 -13.89 -9.48
CA ILE A 411 -19.30 -14.29 -9.58
C ILE A 411 -18.43 -13.06 -9.34
N ILE A 412 -17.57 -13.17 -8.36
CA ILE A 412 -16.49 -12.22 -8.10
C ILE A 412 -15.14 -12.90 -8.37
N GLY A 413 -14.04 -12.16 -8.43
CA GLY A 413 -12.72 -12.75 -8.71
C GLY A 413 -12.36 -13.88 -7.74
N ARG A 414 -12.74 -13.75 -6.45
CA ARG A 414 -12.44 -14.74 -5.40
C ARG A 414 -13.10 -16.10 -5.58
N ASN A 415 -14.31 -16.15 -6.13
CA ASN A 415 -15.05 -17.42 -6.34
C ASN A 415 -15.07 -17.85 -7.81
N PHE A 416 -14.34 -17.16 -8.69
CA PHE A 416 -14.36 -17.47 -10.13
C PHE A 416 -13.86 -18.89 -10.42
N ASP A 417 -12.72 -19.27 -9.86
CA ASP A 417 -12.15 -20.59 -10.11
C ASP A 417 -13.06 -21.69 -9.55
N SER A 418 -13.52 -21.58 -8.29
CA SER A 418 -14.39 -22.59 -7.65
C SER A 418 -15.77 -22.69 -8.29
N ASP A 419 -16.39 -21.55 -8.63
CA ASP A 419 -17.79 -21.50 -9.05
C ASP A 419 -17.98 -21.56 -10.57
N VAL A 420 -16.93 -21.27 -11.36
CA VAL A 420 -16.97 -21.32 -12.81
C VAL A 420 -16.06 -22.43 -13.37
N ILE A 421 -14.77 -22.40 -13.04
CA ILE A 421 -13.78 -23.32 -13.65
C ILE A 421 -13.89 -24.73 -13.06
N GLU A 422 -13.94 -24.85 -11.74
CA GLU A 422 -13.96 -26.13 -11.02
C GLU A 422 -15.38 -26.63 -10.72
N ASN A 423 -16.40 -25.83 -11.09
CA ASN A 423 -17.80 -26.20 -10.88
C ASN A 423 -18.14 -27.49 -11.66
N LYS A 424 -18.76 -28.45 -10.97
CA LYS A 424 -19.18 -29.73 -11.58
C LYS A 424 -20.35 -29.59 -12.52
N ASN A 425 -21.08 -28.48 -12.48
CA ASN A 425 -22.20 -28.18 -13.37
C ASN A 425 -21.73 -27.32 -14.55
N ASN A 426 -22.56 -27.26 -15.59
CA ASN A 426 -22.39 -26.26 -16.63
C ASN A 426 -22.62 -24.87 -16.05
N VAL A 427 -21.96 -23.85 -16.57
CA VAL A 427 -22.14 -22.47 -16.10
C VAL A 427 -22.35 -21.56 -17.30
N LEU A 428 -23.48 -20.88 -17.36
CA LEU A 428 -23.70 -19.76 -18.29
C LEU A 428 -23.37 -18.47 -17.56
N LEU A 429 -22.25 -17.84 -17.91
CA LEU A 429 -21.72 -16.64 -17.26
C LEU A 429 -21.88 -15.42 -18.18
N ALA A 430 -22.55 -14.37 -17.70
CA ALA A 430 -22.57 -13.06 -18.34
C ALA A 430 -21.55 -12.13 -17.65
N LEU A 431 -20.56 -11.65 -18.40
CA LEU A 431 -19.66 -10.58 -17.97
C LEU A 431 -20.30 -9.24 -18.32
N THR A 432 -20.54 -8.44 -17.32
CA THR A 432 -21.23 -7.15 -17.40
C THR A 432 -20.30 -5.99 -17.09
N ASN A 433 -20.78 -4.78 -17.32
CA ASN A 433 -20.09 -3.54 -17.00
C ASN A 433 -21.05 -2.67 -16.17
N ALA A 434 -21.13 -2.90 -14.87
CA ALA A 434 -22.04 -2.18 -14.00
C ALA A 434 -21.65 -0.68 -13.93
N GLY A 435 -22.68 0.17 -13.91
CA GLY A 435 -22.50 1.64 -13.88
C GLY A 435 -22.60 2.31 -15.26
N VAL A 436 -22.57 1.56 -16.35
CA VAL A 436 -22.86 2.08 -17.69
C VAL A 436 -24.19 1.51 -18.17
N PRO A 437 -25.25 2.32 -18.36
CA PRO A 437 -26.52 1.85 -18.88
C PRO A 437 -26.32 1.12 -20.20
N ASN A 438 -26.72 -0.14 -20.25
CA ASN A 438 -26.58 -0.99 -21.44
C ASN A 438 -27.82 -1.86 -21.61
N PRO A 439 -28.76 -1.47 -22.51
CA PRO A 439 -29.98 -2.23 -22.73
C PRO A 439 -29.76 -3.70 -23.10
N GLY A 440 -28.65 -4.02 -23.77
CA GLY A 440 -28.31 -5.41 -24.08
C GLY A 440 -27.89 -6.21 -22.85
N THR A 441 -27.21 -5.58 -21.89
CA THR A 441 -26.88 -6.19 -20.59
C THR A 441 -28.16 -6.45 -19.79
N ASP A 442 -29.01 -5.44 -19.68
CA ASP A 442 -30.27 -5.53 -18.92
C ASP A 442 -31.18 -6.63 -19.47
N ASN A 443 -31.34 -6.68 -20.81
CA ASN A 443 -32.10 -7.73 -21.48
C ASN A 443 -31.52 -9.12 -21.19
N MET A 444 -30.20 -9.28 -21.33
CA MET A 444 -29.56 -10.58 -21.12
C MET A 444 -29.67 -11.06 -19.67
N ILE A 445 -29.50 -10.17 -18.70
CA ILE A 445 -29.65 -10.48 -17.27
C ILE A 445 -31.10 -10.91 -16.96
N ASN A 446 -32.11 -10.22 -17.52
CA ASN A 446 -33.52 -10.58 -17.35
C ASN A 446 -33.82 -11.97 -17.92
N ILE A 447 -33.33 -12.26 -19.15
CA ILE A 447 -33.46 -13.59 -19.75
C ILE A 447 -32.82 -14.65 -18.86
N MET A 448 -31.59 -14.40 -18.36
CA MET A 448 -30.89 -15.37 -17.52
C MET A 448 -31.58 -15.58 -16.17
N LYS A 449 -32.19 -14.55 -15.55
CA LYS A 449 -33.00 -14.68 -14.34
C LYS A 449 -34.22 -15.59 -14.59
N HIS A 450 -34.87 -15.40 -15.71
CA HIS A 450 -36.01 -16.23 -16.09
C HIS A 450 -35.60 -17.69 -16.34
N LEU A 451 -34.53 -17.90 -17.11
CA LEU A 451 -33.96 -19.23 -17.34
C LEU A 451 -33.47 -19.91 -16.06
N ALA A 452 -32.88 -19.17 -15.15
CA ALA A 452 -32.44 -19.69 -13.84
C ALA A 452 -33.63 -20.28 -13.06
N LYS A 453 -34.80 -19.62 -13.09
CA LYS A 453 -36.03 -20.12 -12.44
C LYS A 453 -36.58 -21.33 -13.18
N LYS A 454 -36.55 -21.32 -14.53
CA LYS A 454 -37.06 -22.40 -15.41
C LYS A 454 -36.25 -23.69 -15.27
N TYR A 455 -34.93 -23.59 -15.12
CA TYR A 455 -33.98 -24.71 -15.07
C TYR A 455 -33.40 -24.94 -13.66
N ASN A 456 -34.12 -24.59 -12.62
CA ASN A 456 -33.69 -24.73 -11.23
C ASN A 456 -33.73 -26.19 -10.70
N ASP A 457 -34.12 -27.16 -11.50
CA ASP A 457 -34.08 -28.55 -11.07
C ASP A 457 -32.65 -29.13 -11.16
N LYS A 458 -32.35 -30.10 -10.28
CA LYS A 458 -31.03 -30.70 -10.17
C LYS A 458 -30.63 -31.57 -11.39
N GLU A 459 -31.56 -31.86 -12.30
CA GLU A 459 -31.33 -32.69 -13.48
C GLU A 459 -30.59 -31.94 -14.58
N ASP A 460 -30.84 -30.66 -14.76
CA ASP A 460 -30.24 -29.84 -15.83
C ASP A 460 -28.79 -29.48 -15.60
N LYS A 461 -28.32 -29.54 -14.37
CA LYS A 461 -26.91 -29.30 -13.94
C LYS A 461 -26.28 -28.06 -14.58
N ILE A 462 -27.01 -26.95 -14.59
CA ILE A 462 -26.53 -25.65 -15.05
C ILE A 462 -26.65 -24.60 -13.97
N VAL A 463 -25.67 -23.70 -13.91
CA VAL A 463 -25.68 -22.49 -13.09
C VAL A 463 -25.73 -21.29 -14.02
N PHE A 464 -26.71 -20.42 -13.82
CA PHE A 464 -26.76 -19.12 -14.47
C PHE A 464 -26.07 -18.09 -13.55
N ALA A 465 -25.11 -17.36 -14.09
CA ALA A 465 -24.27 -16.48 -13.30
C ALA A 465 -23.93 -15.18 -14.03
N TYR A 466 -23.62 -14.14 -13.27
CA TYR A 466 -23.06 -12.92 -13.84
C TYR A 466 -21.90 -12.39 -13.01
N SER A 467 -21.05 -11.58 -13.63
CA SER A 467 -19.93 -10.90 -12.99
C SER A 467 -19.77 -9.49 -13.52
N ASN A 468 -19.50 -8.52 -12.64
CA ASN A 468 -19.07 -7.19 -13.02
C ASN A 468 -17.59 -7.20 -13.40
N ALA A 469 -17.30 -7.20 -14.69
CA ALA A 469 -15.95 -7.32 -15.21
C ALA A 469 -15.06 -6.08 -15.01
N GLN A 470 -15.60 -4.96 -14.54
CA GLN A 470 -14.80 -3.79 -14.13
C GLN A 470 -14.19 -3.97 -12.74
N LYS A 471 -14.86 -4.74 -11.89
CA LYS A 471 -14.49 -4.93 -10.50
C LYS A 471 -13.94 -6.33 -10.21
N ASN A 472 -14.11 -7.25 -11.16
CA ASN A 472 -13.73 -8.65 -11.01
C ASN A 472 -13.02 -9.13 -12.27
N GLU A 473 -11.77 -9.54 -12.12
CA GLU A 473 -10.99 -10.11 -13.22
C GLU A 473 -11.47 -11.53 -13.52
N PRO A 474 -11.89 -11.83 -14.75
CA PRO A 474 -12.23 -13.20 -15.13
C PRO A 474 -10.98 -13.98 -15.56
N ARG A 475 -10.92 -15.28 -15.22
CA ARG A 475 -9.81 -16.15 -15.58
C ARG A 475 -9.75 -16.37 -17.10
N ASP A 476 -8.59 -16.11 -17.68
CA ASP A 476 -8.27 -16.40 -19.10
C ASP A 476 -9.24 -15.79 -20.13
N ILE A 477 -9.79 -14.61 -19.83
CA ILE A 477 -10.66 -13.87 -20.73
C ILE A 477 -10.08 -12.47 -20.96
N VAL A 478 -9.77 -12.18 -22.21
CA VAL A 478 -9.38 -10.81 -22.60
C VAL A 478 -10.64 -10.00 -22.86
N ILE A 479 -10.90 -9.02 -21.99
CA ILE A 479 -12.06 -8.12 -22.09
C ILE A 479 -11.73 -6.89 -22.94
N SER A 480 -10.47 -6.51 -23.03
CA SER A 480 -10.02 -5.30 -23.75
C SER A 480 -10.54 -5.30 -25.20
N GLY A 481 -11.20 -4.21 -25.59
CA GLY A 481 -11.78 -4.05 -26.92
C GLY A 481 -13.13 -4.74 -27.14
N LYS A 482 -13.66 -5.51 -26.17
CA LYS A 482 -14.99 -6.11 -26.26
C LYS A 482 -16.04 -5.24 -25.57
N LYS A 483 -17.24 -5.21 -26.12
CA LYS A 483 -18.39 -4.50 -25.51
C LYS A 483 -19.24 -5.50 -24.70
N PRO A 484 -19.49 -5.27 -23.41
CA PRO A 484 -20.42 -6.07 -22.62
C PRO A 484 -21.87 -5.99 -23.16
N PRO A 485 -22.71 -7.04 -22.90
CA PRO A 485 -22.36 -8.23 -22.18
C PRO A 485 -21.53 -9.21 -23.02
N ILE A 486 -20.58 -9.93 -22.38
CA ILE A 486 -19.90 -11.08 -22.96
C ILE A 486 -20.50 -12.31 -22.28
N VAL A 487 -21.13 -13.19 -23.03
CA VAL A 487 -21.82 -14.37 -22.47
C VAL A 487 -21.07 -15.64 -22.86
N LEU A 488 -20.69 -16.41 -21.84
CA LEU A 488 -19.84 -17.59 -21.97
C LEU A 488 -20.49 -18.80 -21.33
N LEU A 489 -20.57 -19.90 -22.07
CA LEU A 489 -20.97 -21.19 -21.55
C LEU A 489 -19.72 -22.02 -21.24
N TYR A 490 -19.56 -22.39 -19.98
CA TYR A 490 -18.57 -23.36 -19.51
C TYR A 490 -19.25 -24.71 -19.36
N THR A 491 -18.86 -25.67 -20.20
CA THR A 491 -19.47 -27.00 -20.20
C THR A 491 -18.80 -27.91 -19.16
N ASN A 492 -19.59 -28.81 -18.57
CA ASN A 492 -19.07 -29.88 -17.71
C ASN A 492 -18.58 -31.05 -18.60
N ALA A 493 -17.37 -30.90 -19.18
CA ALA A 493 -16.75 -32.00 -19.92
C ALA A 493 -15.88 -32.82 -18.95
N LEU A 494 -15.89 -34.14 -19.08
CA LEU A 494 -15.23 -35.10 -18.18
C LEU A 494 -13.69 -34.92 -18.09
N GLU A 495 -13.06 -34.33 -19.11
CA GLU A 495 -11.60 -34.17 -19.18
C GLU A 495 -11.13 -32.71 -19.22
N GLU A 496 -11.91 -31.81 -19.88
CA GLU A 496 -11.57 -30.39 -19.98
C GLU A 496 -12.84 -29.54 -20.20
N LYS A 497 -13.04 -28.50 -19.36
CA LYS A 497 -14.16 -27.56 -19.57
C LYS A 497 -13.97 -26.78 -20.86
N LYS A 498 -14.93 -26.88 -21.74
CA LYS A 498 -14.98 -26.06 -22.95
C LYS A 498 -15.65 -24.74 -22.64
N LYS A 499 -15.06 -23.66 -23.14
CA LYS A 499 -15.60 -22.30 -23.08
C LYS A 499 -16.17 -21.92 -24.45
N ILE A 500 -17.46 -21.67 -24.51
CA ILE A 500 -18.19 -21.36 -25.74
C ILE A 500 -18.85 -20.00 -25.59
N GLU A 501 -18.55 -19.08 -26.49
CA GLU A 501 -19.10 -17.72 -26.45
C GLU A 501 -20.46 -17.67 -27.20
N PHE A 502 -21.50 -17.16 -26.53
CA PHE A 502 -22.77 -16.85 -27.14
C PHE A 502 -22.69 -15.50 -27.86
N ARG A 503 -22.95 -15.47 -29.15
CA ARG A 503 -22.84 -14.29 -30.02
C ARG A 503 -24.11 -14.04 -30.81
N PRO A 504 -25.13 -13.39 -30.21
CA PRO A 504 -26.30 -12.96 -30.93
C PRO A 504 -25.97 -11.80 -31.88
N SER A 505 -26.86 -11.54 -32.85
CA SER A 505 -26.72 -10.38 -33.72
C SER A 505 -26.81 -9.06 -32.98
N ASN A 506 -27.63 -8.98 -31.90
CA ASN A 506 -27.78 -7.83 -31.03
C ASN A 506 -28.36 -8.28 -29.68
N PHE A 507 -27.62 -8.05 -28.60
CA PHE A 507 -28.06 -8.39 -27.24
C PHE A 507 -29.34 -7.66 -26.78
N THR A 508 -29.60 -6.45 -27.28
CA THR A 508 -30.83 -5.72 -26.94
C THR A 508 -32.10 -6.41 -27.41
N ASN A 509 -32.02 -7.12 -28.53
CA ASN A 509 -33.17 -7.81 -29.16
C ASN A 509 -33.09 -9.34 -28.99
N THR A 510 -32.10 -9.84 -28.26
CA THR A 510 -31.99 -11.28 -27.97
C THR A 510 -33.23 -11.78 -27.26
N THR A 511 -33.72 -12.95 -27.66
CA THR A 511 -34.87 -13.62 -27.06
C THR A 511 -34.42 -14.77 -26.15
N GLU A 512 -35.29 -15.18 -25.23
CA GLU A 512 -35.08 -16.36 -24.40
C GLU A 512 -34.90 -17.62 -25.25
N GLU A 513 -35.70 -17.76 -26.31
CA GLU A 513 -35.64 -18.90 -27.25
C GLU A 513 -34.26 -19.00 -27.94
N GLU A 514 -33.63 -17.87 -28.30
CA GLU A 514 -32.27 -17.87 -28.87
C GLU A 514 -31.25 -18.41 -27.90
N VAL A 515 -31.35 -18.02 -26.59
CA VAL A 515 -30.45 -18.51 -25.56
C VAL A 515 -30.71 -19.99 -25.26
N GLU A 516 -31.95 -20.42 -25.19
CA GLU A 516 -32.31 -21.84 -25.03
C GLU A 516 -31.80 -22.70 -26.19
N ASN A 517 -31.99 -22.26 -27.43
CA ASN A 517 -31.48 -22.96 -28.61
C ASN A 517 -29.96 -23.10 -28.55
N PHE A 518 -29.25 -22.06 -28.10
CA PHE A 518 -27.80 -22.12 -27.88
C PHE A 518 -27.43 -23.16 -26.81
N LEU A 519 -28.15 -23.21 -25.68
CA LEU A 519 -27.94 -24.21 -24.64
C LEU A 519 -28.24 -25.62 -25.12
N MET A 520 -29.36 -25.83 -25.83
CA MET A 520 -29.74 -27.12 -26.38
C MET A 520 -28.67 -27.66 -27.35
N GLN A 521 -28.17 -26.81 -28.24
CA GLN A 521 -27.13 -27.20 -29.21
C GLN A 521 -25.83 -27.62 -28.57
N ASN A 522 -25.44 -26.96 -27.48
CA ASN A 522 -24.13 -27.17 -26.85
C ASN A 522 -24.15 -28.16 -25.66
N LEU A 523 -25.30 -28.38 -25.03
CA LEU A 523 -25.47 -29.28 -23.89
C LEU A 523 -26.23 -30.57 -24.20
N GLY A 524 -26.80 -30.70 -25.41
CA GLY A 524 -27.62 -31.84 -25.78
C GLY A 524 -28.95 -31.91 -25.04
N TRP A 525 -29.46 -30.77 -24.60
CA TRP A 525 -30.74 -30.71 -23.88
C TRP A 525 -31.92 -30.98 -24.81
N LYS A 526 -33.00 -31.52 -24.23
CA LYS A 526 -34.29 -31.67 -24.93
C LYS A 526 -35.21 -30.53 -24.50
N GLU A 527 -36.09 -30.05 -25.41
CA GLU A 527 -37.07 -29.02 -25.09
C GLU A 527 -37.89 -29.38 -23.84
N LYS A 528 -37.96 -28.50 -22.85
CA LYS A 528 -38.94 -28.56 -21.75
C LYS A 528 -40.22 -27.86 -22.21
N LYS A 529 -41.22 -28.65 -22.61
CA LYS A 529 -42.46 -28.15 -23.21
C LYS A 529 -43.47 -27.50 -22.23
N ASP A 530 -43.30 -27.58 -20.93
CA ASP A 530 -44.35 -27.20 -19.94
C ASP A 530 -43.91 -26.39 -18.72
N TYR A 531 -43.10 -25.33 -18.93
CA TYR A 531 -42.97 -24.33 -17.86
C TYR A 531 -44.15 -23.34 -17.92
N LYS A 532 -45.16 -23.54 -17.05
CA LYS A 532 -46.19 -22.52 -16.82
C LYS A 532 -45.64 -21.55 -15.77
N GLU A 533 -45.52 -20.28 -16.16
CA GLU A 533 -45.24 -19.23 -15.16
C GLU A 533 -46.22 -19.36 -13.97
N PRO A 534 -45.74 -19.32 -12.72
CA PRO A 534 -46.65 -19.15 -11.61
C PRO A 534 -47.46 -17.88 -11.86
N ILE A 535 -48.75 -17.98 -11.90
CA ILE A 535 -49.68 -16.84 -12.03
C ILE A 535 -49.42 -15.96 -10.82
N ILE A 536 -48.58 -14.94 -11.02
CA ILE A 536 -48.32 -13.93 -9.98
C ILE A 536 -49.62 -13.12 -9.87
N ASN A 537 -50.36 -13.43 -8.84
CA ASN A 537 -51.60 -12.72 -8.52
C ASN A 537 -51.22 -11.28 -8.10
N LYS A 538 -51.38 -10.33 -9.06
CA LYS A 538 -51.07 -8.90 -8.81
C LYS A 538 -51.76 -8.32 -7.57
N ASP A 539 -52.77 -9.00 -7.06
CA ASP A 539 -53.45 -8.63 -5.82
C ASP A 539 -52.72 -9.09 -4.55
N GLU A 540 -51.84 -10.09 -4.63
CA GLU A 540 -50.96 -10.50 -3.54
C GLU A 540 -49.75 -9.59 -3.39
N ILE A 541 -49.15 -9.14 -4.49
CA ILE A 541 -48.05 -8.15 -4.47
C ILE A 541 -48.54 -6.84 -3.84
N LYS A 542 -49.71 -6.35 -4.22
CA LYS A 542 -50.31 -5.15 -3.60
C LYS A 542 -50.62 -5.32 -2.12
N LYS A 543 -50.85 -6.54 -1.64
CA LYS A 543 -51.04 -6.84 -0.23
C LYS A 543 -49.73 -6.91 0.56
N GLU A 544 -48.68 -7.39 -0.05
CA GLU A 544 -47.32 -7.42 0.54
C GLU A 544 -46.71 -6.01 0.56
N GLU A 545 -46.80 -5.26 -0.52
CA GLU A 545 -46.35 -3.86 -0.56
C GLU A 545 -47.07 -3.00 0.51
N LYS A 546 -48.39 -3.17 0.70
CA LYS A 546 -49.11 -2.51 1.78
C LYS A 546 -48.69 -2.94 3.19
N LYS A 547 -48.35 -4.23 3.38
CA LYS A 547 -47.85 -4.71 4.67
C LYS A 547 -46.46 -4.19 4.99
N ASP A 548 -45.61 -3.99 3.99
CA ASP A 548 -44.27 -3.45 4.17
C ASP A 548 -44.30 -1.93 4.36
N GLU A 549 -45.23 -1.21 3.75
CA GLU A 549 -45.48 0.20 4.06
C GLU A 549 -46.05 0.39 5.48
N GLU A 550 -46.99 -0.45 5.92
CA GLU A 550 -47.50 -0.42 7.29
C GLU A 550 -46.41 -0.73 8.34
N LYS A 551 -45.52 -1.68 8.08
CA LYS A 551 -44.36 -1.97 8.95
C LYS A 551 -43.32 -0.85 8.99
N LYS A 552 -43.12 -0.08 7.90
CA LYS A 552 -42.28 1.12 7.90
C LYS A 552 -42.87 2.23 8.73
N VAL A 553 -44.18 2.48 8.62
CA VAL A 553 -44.90 3.50 9.40
C VAL A 553 -44.91 3.17 10.89
N ASP A 554 -45.04 1.89 11.26
CA ASP A 554 -45.00 1.47 12.67
C ASP A 554 -43.58 1.56 13.27
N LYS A 555 -42.53 1.34 12.47
CA LYS A 555 -41.13 1.55 12.90
C LYS A 555 -40.79 3.03 13.09
N GLU A 556 -41.32 3.92 12.26
CA GLU A 556 -41.13 5.38 12.43
C GLU A 556 -41.89 5.90 13.67
N LYS A 557 -43.11 5.44 13.89
CA LYS A 557 -43.88 5.77 15.13
C LYS A 557 -43.25 5.19 16.40
N GLY A 558 -42.54 4.09 16.32
CA GLY A 558 -41.76 3.51 17.42
C GLY A 558 -40.57 4.37 17.81
N LYS A 559 -39.84 4.91 16.82
CA LYS A 559 -38.71 5.83 17.05
C LYS A 559 -39.16 7.19 17.62
N GLU A 560 -40.25 7.78 17.13
CA GLU A 560 -40.77 9.03 17.70
C GLU A 560 -41.24 8.89 19.17
N LYS A 561 -41.65 7.68 19.59
CA LYS A 561 -42.01 7.42 20.99
C LYS A 561 -40.80 7.19 21.90
N GLU A 562 -39.68 6.69 21.39
CA GLU A 562 -38.45 6.56 22.16
C GLU A 562 -37.72 7.92 22.28
N ASP A 563 -37.69 8.74 21.24
CA ASP A 563 -37.12 10.08 21.30
C ASP A 563 -37.90 11.05 22.22
N ASN A 564 -39.22 10.91 22.30
CA ASN A 564 -40.02 11.69 23.24
C ASN A 564 -39.94 11.21 24.71
N LYS A 565 -39.49 9.99 24.96
CA LYS A 565 -39.25 9.48 26.31
C LYS A 565 -37.92 9.90 26.89
N MET A 566 -36.93 10.16 26.01
CA MET A 566 -35.59 10.65 26.40
C MET A 566 -35.56 12.15 26.73
N ASN A 567 -36.55 12.92 26.27
CA ASN A 567 -36.66 14.36 26.55
C ASN A 567 -37.52 14.73 27.77
N THR A 568 -38.03 13.76 28.54
CA THR A 568 -38.81 14.03 29.75
C THR A 568 -38.12 13.63 31.06
N ASP A 569 -36.88 13.10 30.97
CA ASP A 569 -36.06 12.71 32.14
C ASP A 569 -34.71 13.48 32.21
N LEU A 570 -34.70 14.73 31.75
CA LEU A 570 -33.62 15.70 31.98
C LEU A 570 -34.11 16.91 32.72
#